data_2a83832255df4a900219c881e0ddee94
#
_entry.id   2a83832255df4a900219c881e0ddee94
#
_cell.length_a   1.000
_cell.length_b   1.000
_cell.length_c   1.000
_cell.angle_alpha   90.00
_cell.angle_beta   90.00
_cell.angle_gamma   90.00
#
_symmetry.space_group_name_H-M   'P 1'
#
loop_
_entity.id
_entity.type
_entity.pdbx_description
1 polymer ?
#
loop_
_entity_poly.entity_id
_entity_poly.type
_entity_poly.pdbx_seq_one_letter_code
_entity_poly.pdbx_strand_id
1 'polypeptide(L)'
;MAGAGSGWPTILEESLDPPVHSAAATATPWVLLDFQAFMANHRNATTAKSQTRSGHPIEVSFWTAPPPSVSYMCVHSPGLDPADFAAEPTIMATEADLVLLRLAIGPWDHRDDSSSYDYFVYNSTATKLSLLPRLAIEGFIDNEVGLLRCGSATPRRRLDPRRLGLHPHTGPDDGTFIVAALRNTYASGFFEYALHVYHSGADAWTCHPISLHGLVDPSFIHVNTKVITVGGKAGTMGWVDLYHGIIFCDILSLNTDTSSPVLHYFPLPPPLNPNIPLRGCPRHVRDIAVVQGRIRYTQMQAFTRPGPRINGAFIPQGWSTAIWSAPATNPWKQGWRQDCKFTSSDLSVDGSTMNFELLPKILDDQATPQQTLEGLHVGCPTLSLHSDDIVCFMAKVNRKDTNTWVLAVDVKNMRLKDVALYGSKRLICIDYYVYMSSKISDYLPMAPGIKGSLKRQGVVLTVPSQKKQTHMVHLSPPSWKGGDQQNSGTSMGGTEDMMDLDIFFG
;
A
#
# COMPACT_ATOMS: atom_id res chain seq x y z
N MET A 1 27.82 -33.99 11.93
CA MET A 1 27.90 -33.15 10.74
C MET A 1 26.56 -32.41 10.62
N ALA A 2 26.54 -31.17 11.03
CA ALA A 2 25.33 -30.35 10.96
C ALA A 2 25.12 -29.92 9.51
N GLY A 3 23.98 -30.28 8.92
CA GLY A 3 23.57 -29.88 7.61
C GLY A 3 23.31 -28.36 7.61
N ALA A 4 24.06 -27.63 6.80
CA ALA A 4 23.78 -26.23 6.51
C ALA A 4 22.47 -26.19 5.72
N GLY A 5 21.40 -25.78 6.38
CA GLY A 5 20.14 -25.45 5.72
C GLY A 5 20.36 -24.22 4.83
N SER A 6 20.22 -24.37 3.53
CA SER A 6 20.14 -23.28 2.54
C SER A 6 18.77 -22.57 2.68
N GLY A 7 18.52 -21.95 3.82
CA GLY A 7 17.33 -21.13 4.01
C GLY A 7 17.61 -19.70 3.57
N TRP A 8 16.80 -19.17 2.68
CA TRP A 8 16.73 -17.73 2.43
C TRP A 8 16.36 -17.04 3.75
N PRO A 9 16.96 -15.88 4.07
CA PRO A 9 16.63 -15.17 5.29
C PRO A 9 15.13 -14.82 5.29
N THR A 10 14.44 -15.14 6.37
CA THR A 10 13.00 -14.90 6.54
C THR A 10 12.66 -13.42 6.51
N ILE A 11 13.57 -12.59 7.01
CA ILE A 11 13.48 -11.14 7.06
C ILE A 11 14.66 -10.57 6.26
N LEU A 12 14.36 -9.65 5.37
CA LEU A 12 15.39 -8.98 4.57
C LEU A 12 16.20 -8.02 5.47
N GLU A 13 17.50 -7.94 5.24
CA GLU A 13 18.39 -7.01 5.96
C GLU A 13 17.90 -5.56 5.83
N GLU A 14 17.39 -5.21 4.66
CA GLU A 14 16.83 -3.91 4.35
C GLU A 14 15.58 -3.58 5.16
N SER A 15 14.90 -4.58 5.69
CA SER A 15 13.74 -4.41 6.59
C SER A 15 14.14 -4.06 8.03
N LEU A 16 15.44 -4.13 8.35
CA LEU A 16 15.98 -3.73 9.65
C LEU A 16 16.47 -2.27 9.67
N ASP A 17 16.60 -1.63 8.49
CA ASP A 17 17.14 -0.28 8.34
C ASP A 17 16.07 0.68 7.75
N PRO A 18 15.19 1.24 8.60
CA PRO A 18 14.14 2.13 8.14
C PRO A 18 14.72 3.44 7.57
N PRO A 19 14.06 4.05 6.55
CA PRO A 19 14.49 5.32 5.99
C PRO A 19 14.45 6.44 7.03
N VAL A 20 15.39 7.38 6.91
CA VAL A 20 15.43 8.54 7.80
C VAL A 20 14.43 9.59 7.29
N HIS A 21 13.35 9.79 8.01
CA HIS A 21 12.46 10.92 7.79
C HIS A 21 12.94 12.15 8.57
N SER A 22 12.85 13.33 7.96
CA SER A 22 13.09 14.60 8.67
C SER A 22 12.17 14.69 9.90
N ALA A 23 12.75 15.03 11.05
CA ALA A 23 12.04 15.14 12.32
C ALA A 23 10.92 16.21 12.34
N ALA A 24 10.85 17.05 11.32
CA ALA A 24 9.75 17.99 11.11
C ALA A 24 8.55 17.25 10.48
N ALA A 25 7.84 16.45 11.28
CA ALA A 25 6.56 15.90 10.89
C ALA A 25 5.58 17.05 10.61
N THR A 26 5.52 17.49 9.37
CA THR A 26 4.44 18.37 8.91
C THR A 26 3.16 17.56 8.99
N ALA A 27 2.23 18.02 9.81
CA ALA A 27 0.94 17.38 9.92
C ALA A 27 0.30 17.32 8.52
N THR A 28 0.11 16.12 8.00
CA THR A 28 -0.52 15.85 6.70
C THR A 28 -1.86 15.15 6.89
N PRO A 29 -2.91 15.49 6.11
CA PRO A 29 -4.25 14.89 6.30
C PRO A 29 -4.33 13.43 5.83
N TRP A 30 -3.33 12.94 5.13
CA TRP A 30 -3.20 11.57 4.66
C TRP A 30 -1.73 11.27 4.35
N VAL A 31 -1.40 10.01 4.26
CA VAL A 31 -0.06 9.52 3.93
C VAL A 31 -0.15 8.38 2.92
N LEU A 32 0.95 8.15 2.21
CA LEU A 32 1.28 6.85 1.64
C LEU A 32 1.95 6.06 2.76
N LEU A 33 1.44 4.90 3.08
CA LEU A 33 1.94 4.07 4.17
C LEU A 33 2.46 2.74 3.62
N ASP A 34 3.75 2.45 3.85
CA ASP A 34 4.34 1.16 3.51
C ASP A 34 3.55 0.06 4.21
N PHE A 35 3.13 -0.96 3.48
CA PHE A 35 2.35 -2.04 4.08
C PHE A 35 3.22 -3.04 4.85
N GLN A 36 4.51 -3.17 4.53
CA GLN A 36 5.46 -3.94 5.32
C GLN A 36 6.14 -3.06 6.36
N ALA A 37 6.05 -3.45 7.63
CA ALA A 37 6.73 -2.74 8.70
C ALA A 37 8.26 -2.97 8.65
N PHE A 38 9.00 -2.02 9.21
CA PHE A 38 10.41 -2.20 9.54
C PHE A 38 10.54 -2.83 10.91
N MET A 39 11.47 -3.75 11.06
CA MET A 39 11.77 -4.38 12.34
C MET A 39 12.90 -3.61 13.04
N ALA A 40 12.53 -2.53 13.72
CA ALA A 40 13.49 -1.62 14.33
C ALA A 40 13.00 -1.05 15.68
N ASN A 41 13.91 -0.89 16.62
CA ASN A 41 13.62 -0.28 17.92
C ASN A 41 13.59 1.26 17.83
N HIS A 42 12.70 1.78 17.01
CA HIS A 42 12.49 3.21 16.85
C HIS A 42 11.21 3.63 17.56
N ARG A 43 11.34 4.43 18.61
CA ARG A 43 10.23 4.91 19.44
C ARG A 43 9.99 6.40 19.26
N ASN A 44 8.73 6.78 19.33
CA ASN A 44 8.29 8.17 19.33
C ASN A 44 6.96 8.33 20.08
N ALA A 45 6.30 9.48 19.97
CA ALA A 45 5.02 9.75 20.63
C ALA A 45 3.86 8.84 20.17
N THR A 46 4.01 8.10 19.07
CA THR A 46 3.01 7.16 18.56
C THR A 46 3.20 5.75 19.09
N THR A 47 4.25 5.49 19.87
CA THR A 47 4.60 4.14 20.32
C THR A 47 3.53 3.57 21.23
N ALA A 48 2.90 2.48 20.78
CA ALA A 48 1.98 1.68 21.56
C ALA A 48 2.57 0.29 21.84
N LYS A 49 2.21 -0.28 22.98
CA LYS A 49 2.73 -1.56 23.49
C LYS A 49 1.62 -2.56 23.68
N SER A 50 1.94 -3.83 23.48
CA SER A 50 1.08 -4.98 23.75
C SER A 50 1.91 -6.22 24.05
N GLN A 51 1.27 -7.38 24.06
CA GLN A 51 1.92 -8.68 24.12
C GLN A 51 1.33 -9.58 23.04
N THR A 52 2.19 -10.41 22.47
CA THR A 52 1.80 -11.50 21.57
C THR A 52 1.05 -12.59 22.36
N ARG A 53 0.41 -13.51 21.66
CA ARG A 53 -0.23 -14.66 22.31
C ARG A 53 0.74 -15.54 23.10
N SER A 54 1.98 -15.62 22.62
CA SER A 54 3.05 -16.34 23.29
C SER A 54 3.66 -15.57 24.48
N GLY A 55 3.16 -14.36 24.79
CA GLY A 55 3.60 -13.54 25.91
C GLY A 55 4.80 -12.64 25.62
N HIS A 56 5.31 -12.59 24.39
CA HIS A 56 6.39 -11.69 24.03
C HIS A 56 5.90 -10.25 23.96
N PRO A 57 6.63 -9.28 24.53
CA PRO A 57 6.27 -7.87 24.41
C PRO A 57 6.41 -7.40 22.96
N ILE A 58 5.52 -6.53 22.52
CA ILE A 58 5.51 -5.93 21.18
C ILE A 58 5.30 -4.43 21.27
N GLU A 59 6.02 -3.67 20.49
CA GLU A 59 5.93 -2.21 20.36
C GLU A 59 5.77 -1.83 18.89
N VAL A 60 4.87 -0.89 18.63
CA VAL A 60 4.57 -0.38 17.28
C VAL A 60 4.68 1.13 17.29
N SER A 61 5.36 1.71 16.30
CA SER A 61 5.56 3.16 16.16
C SER A 61 5.38 3.57 14.69
N PHE A 62 4.83 4.76 14.43
CA PHE A 62 4.63 5.30 13.09
C PHE A 62 5.56 6.47 12.80
N TRP A 63 6.09 6.50 11.58
CA TRP A 63 6.95 7.54 11.06
C TRP A 63 6.33 8.09 9.78
N THR A 64 5.76 9.29 9.88
CA THR A 64 4.97 9.87 8.81
C THR A 64 5.72 10.95 8.05
N ALA A 65 5.50 10.96 6.74
CA ALA A 65 5.97 11.98 5.82
C ALA A 65 4.82 12.42 4.90
N PRO A 66 4.81 13.68 4.41
CA PRO A 66 3.81 14.10 3.44
C PRO A 66 4.01 13.37 2.10
N PRO A 67 2.92 12.94 1.43
CA PRO A 67 3.02 12.39 0.09
C PRO A 67 3.66 13.39 -0.90
N PRO A 68 4.49 12.91 -1.84
CA PRO A 68 4.68 11.51 -2.27
C PRO A 68 5.71 10.71 -1.46
N SER A 69 6.33 11.26 -0.42
CA SER A 69 7.18 10.46 0.46
C SER A 69 6.36 9.39 1.17
N VAL A 70 6.92 8.18 1.28
CA VAL A 70 6.21 7.04 1.87
C VAL A 70 6.50 6.97 3.36
N SER A 71 5.44 6.99 4.16
CA SER A 71 5.46 6.77 5.62
C SER A 71 5.64 5.29 5.92
N TYR A 72 6.13 4.96 7.10
CA TYR A 72 6.34 3.58 7.51
C TYR A 72 5.99 3.33 8.98
N MET A 73 5.85 2.07 9.32
CA MET A 73 5.67 1.57 10.67
C MET A 73 6.94 0.81 11.11
N CYS A 74 7.36 1.02 12.36
CA CYS A 74 8.36 0.18 13.01
C CYS A 74 7.68 -0.77 13.99
N VAL A 75 8.09 -2.03 13.98
CA VAL A 75 7.72 -3.06 14.93
C VAL A 75 8.97 -3.51 15.66
N HIS A 76 8.89 -3.56 16.99
CA HIS A 76 9.97 -4.06 17.84
C HIS A 76 9.41 -5.02 18.88
N SER A 77 10.02 -6.19 19.00
CA SER A 77 9.70 -7.17 20.04
C SER A 77 10.93 -7.42 20.89
N PRO A 78 11.04 -6.82 22.08
CA PRO A 78 12.15 -7.10 22.98
C PRO A 78 12.23 -8.60 23.32
N GLY A 79 13.39 -9.21 23.06
CA GLY A 79 13.63 -10.62 23.35
C GLY A 79 13.29 -11.60 22.20
N LEU A 80 12.89 -11.11 21.04
CA LEU A 80 12.83 -11.86 19.79
C LEU A 80 13.83 -11.30 18.79
N ASP A 81 14.55 -12.20 18.13
CA ASP A 81 15.37 -11.83 16.97
C ASP A 81 14.53 -11.77 15.68
N PRO A 82 14.98 -11.04 14.65
CA PRO A 82 14.29 -11.06 13.35
C PRO A 82 14.08 -12.47 12.79
N ALA A 83 14.99 -13.40 13.08
CA ALA A 83 14.86 -14.81 12.65
C ALA A 83 13.72 -15.57 13.33
N ASP A 84 13.18 -15.06 14.42
CA ASP A 84 12.03 -15.65 15.12
C ASP A 84 10.69 -15.30 14.42
N PHE A 85 10.72 -14.49 13.37
CA PHE A 85 9.55 -14.13 12.59
C PHE A 85 9.50 -14.92 11.28
N ALA A 86 8.37 -15.54 11.01
CA ALA A 86 8.14 -16.29 9.77
C ALA A 86 7.94 -15.37 8.56
N ALA A 87 7.55 -14.12 8.78
CA ALA A 87 7.45 -13.08 7.76
C ALA A 87 7.50 -11.68 8.40
N GLU A 88 7.78 -10.66 7.59
CA GLU A 88 7.74 -9.26 8.02
C GLU A 88 6.34 -8.87 8.51
N PRO A 89 6.26 -8.09 9.61
CA PRO A 89 4.99 -7.57 10.08
C PRO A 89 4.29 -6.76 8.97
N THR A 90 3.00 -7.00 8.78
CA THR A 90 2.26 -6.46 7.62
C THR A 90 1.06 -5.64 8.09
N ILE A 91 0.86 -4.47 7.49
CA ILE A 91 -0.36 -3.67 7.63
C ILE A 91 -1.40 -4.22 6.65
N MET A 92 -2.53 -4.69 7.17
CA MET A 92 -3.60 -5.29 6.38
C MET A 92 -4.67 -4.28 5.98
N ALA A 93 -5.04 -3.40 6.90
CA ALA A 93 -6.08 -2.39 6.67
C ALA A 93 -5.85 -1.14 7.53
N THR A 94 -6.35 -0.01 7.03
CA THR A 94 -6.40 1.24 7.80
C THR A 94 -7.76 1.90 7.64
N GLU A 95 -8.32 2.44 8.75
CA GLU A 95 -9.56 3.22 8.72
C GLU A 95 -9.52 4.27 9.81
N ALA A 96 -9.64 5.55 9.44
CA ALA A 96 -9.57 6.69 10.36
C ALA A 96 -8.34 6.61 11.29
N ASP A 97 -8.55 6.42 12.58
CA ASP A 97 -7.54 6.31 13.64
C ASP A 97 -7.07 4.87 13.90
N LEU A 98 -7.49 3.91 13.09
CA LEU A 98 -7.23 2.49 13.28
C LEU A 98 -6.30 1.91 12.22
N VAL A 99 -5.42 1.00 12.64
CA VAL A 99 -4.59 0.18 11.76
C VAL A 99 -4.66 -1.27 12.21
N LEU A 100 -5.01 -2.17 11.31
CA LEU A 100 -4.90 -3.62 11.52
C LEU A 100 -3.56 -4.11 11.00
N LEU A 101 -2.83 -4.81 11.83
CA LEU A 101 -1.54 -5.41 11.49
C LEU A 101 -1.49 -6.89 11.85
N ARG A 102 -0.70 -7.63 11.08
CA ARG A 102 -0.40 -9.04 11.27
C ARG A 102 1.06 -9.23 11.61
N LEU A 103 1.31 -10.10 12.58
CA LEU A 103 2.64 -10.60 12.94
C LEU A 103 2.66 -12.11 12.74
N ALA A 104 3.63 -12.60 11.99
CA ALA A 104 3.91 -14.02 11.81
C ALA A 104 5.12 -14.39 12.68
N ILE A 105 4.90 -15.00 13.84
CA ILE A 105 5.97 -15.42 14.75
C ILE A 105 6.13 -16.93 14.65
N GLY A 106 7.35 -17.38 14.44
CA GLY A 106 7.68 -18.78 14.28
C GLY A 106 8.71 -19.02 13.17
N PRO A 107 9.10 -20.27 12.91
CA PRO A 107 10.03 -20.60 11.85
C PRO A 107 9.43 -20.34 10.46
N TRP A 108 10.28 -20.15 9.47
CA TRP A 108 9.91 -19.75 8.11
C TRP A 108 8.92 -20.69 7.41
N ASP A 109 8.97 -21.99 7.68
CA ASP A 109 8.04 -23.00 7.14
C ASP A 109 6.59 -22.82 7.67
N HIS A 110 6.41 -22.00 8.71
CA HIS A 110 5.10 -21.62 9.24
C HIS A 110 4.55 -20.32 8.62
N ARG A 111 5.23 -19.71 7.65
CA ARG A 111 4.78 -18.44 7.03
C ARG A 111 3.41 -18.54 6.34
N ASP A 112 3.03 -19.74 5.89
CA ASP A 112 1.74 -20.01 5.24
C ASP A 112 0.73 -20.63 6.24
N ASP A 113 1.17 -20.91 7.47
CA ASP A 113 0.31 -21.34 8.57
C ASP A 113 -0.30 -20.13 9.30
N SER A 114 -1.47 -19.74 8.84
CA SER A 114 -2.22 -18.64 9.42
C SER A 114 -2.64 -18.86 10.89
N SER A 115 -2.54 -20.08 11.41
CA SER A 115 -2.76 -20.37 12.84
C SER A 115 -1.65 -19.80 13.73
N SER A 116 -0.47 -19.52 13.16
CA SER A 116 0.68 -18.90 13.85
C SER A 116 0.60 -17.37 13.90
N TYR A 117 -0.39 -16.75 13.23
CA TYR A 117 -0.47 -15.29 13.12
C TYR A 117 -1.14 -14.66 14.34
N ASP A 118 -0.53 -13.54 14.79
CA ASP A 118 -1.12 -12.61 15.73
C ASP A 118 -1.60 -11.36 15.00
N TYR A 119 -2.86 -10.99 15.24
CA TYR A 119 -3.48 -9.81 14.66
C TYR A 119 -3.66 -8.74 15.73
N PHE A 120 -3.24 -7.53 15.43
CA PHE A 120 -3.37 -6.39 16.34
C PHE A 120 -4.12 -5.25 15.69
N VAL A 121 -4.91 -4.53 16.47
CA VAL A 121 -5.46 -3.24 16.07
C VAL A 121 -4.76 -2.14 16.86
N TYR A 122 -4.07 -1.27 16.14
CA TYR A 122 -3.53 -0.04 16.68
C TYR A 122 -4.60 1.05 16.61
N ASN A 123 -4.89 1.70 17.73
CA ASN A 123 -5.75 2.87 17.82
C ASN A 123 -4.88 4.09 18.13
N SER A 124 -4.76 5.02 17.15
CA SER A 124 -3.88 6.18 17.28
C SER A 124 -4.40 7.23 18.25
N THR A 125 -5.72 7.38 18.36
CA THR A 125 -6.35 8.33 19.29
C THR A 125 -6.05 7.95 20.74
N ALA A 126 -6.16 6.67 21.07
CA ALA A 126 -5.85 6.13 22.39
C ALA A 126 -4.36 5.78 22.58
N THR A 127 -3.57 5.77 21.52
CA THR A 127 -2.19 5.22 21.48
C THR A 127 -2.15 3.81 22.10
N LYS A 128 -3.08 2.94 21.66
CA LYS A 128 -3.31 1.61 22.19
C LYS A 128 -3.11 0.55 21.10
N LEU A 129 -2.46 -0.55 21.46
CA LEU A 129 -2.30 -1.72 20.63
C LEU A 129 -3.06 -2.89 21.27
N SER A 130 -4.07 -3.42 20.58
CA SER A 130 -4.93 -4.49 21.09
C SER A 130 -4.74 -5.75 20.27
N LEU A 131 -4.42 -6.86 20.92
CA LEU A 131 -4.38 -8.18 20.30
C LEU A 131 -5.82 -8.65 20.06
N LEU A 132 -6.11 -9.14 18.86
CA LEU A 132 -7.42 -9.71 18.52
C LEU A 132 -7.50 -11.16 19.01
N PRO A 133 -8.67 -11.63 19.49
CA PRO A 133 -8.89 -13.04 19.77
C PRO A 133 -8.77 -13.87 18.50
N ARG A 134 -8.38 -15.15 18.66
CA ARG A 134 -8.29 -16.06 17.53
C ARG A 134 -9.64 -16.21 16.84
N LEU A 135 -9.63 -16.18 15.51
CA LEU A 135 -10.73 -16.71 14.73
C LEU A 135 -10.71 -18.23 14.86
N ALA A 136 -11.89 -18.85 14.95
CA ALA A 136 -12.02 -20.30 15.10
C ALA A 136 -11.58 -21.11 13.87
N ILE A 137 -11.28 -20.42 12.78
CA ILE A 137 -10.81 -20.96 11.50
C ILE A 137 -9.44 -20.33 11.16
N GLU A 138 -8.78 -20.86 10.15
CA GLU A 138 -7.51 -20.33 9.62
C GLU A 138 -7.54 -18.81 9.46
N GLY A 139 -6.41 -18.15 9.64
CA GLY A 139 -6.28 -16.69 9.61
C GLY A 139 -6.75 -16.02 8.32
N PHE A 140 -6.61 -14.71 8.24
CA PHE A 140 -7.05 -13.93 7.07
C PHE A 140 -5.95 -13.82 6.02
N ILE A 141 -6.36 -13.70 4.77
CA ILE A 141 -5.52 -13.18 3.69
C ILE A 141 -5.61 -11.63 3.72
N ASP A 142 -4.51 -10.96 3.41
CA ASP A 142 -4.37 -9.51 3.56
C ASP A 142 -5.44 -8.68 2.84
N ASN A 143 -5.99 -9.21 1.74
CA ASN A 143 -6.97 -8.51 0.91
C ASN A 143 -8.44 -8.78 1.28
N GLU A 144 -8.70 -9.65 2.24
CA GLU A 144 -10.05 -10.08 2.64
C GLU A 144 -10.63 -9.26 3.77
N VAL A 145 -9.76 -8.58 4.53
CA VAL A 145 -10.11 -7.97 5.81
C VAL A 145 -10.11 -6.45 5.74
N GLY A 146 -11.09 -5.84 6.38
CA GLY A 146 -11.18 -4.38 6.54
C GLY A 146 -11.57 -3.98 7.94
N LEU A 147 -11.47 -2.70 8.21
CA LEU A 147 -11.80 -2.05 9.47
C LEU A 147 -13.00 -1.13 9.31
N LEU A 148 -13.85 -1.08 10.33
CA LEU A 148 -14.92 -0.10 10.46
C LEU A 148 -14.83 0.55 11.84
N ARG A 149 -14.68 1.86 11.88
CA ARG A 149 -14.75 2.64 13.13
C ARG A 149 -16.22 2.81 13.55
N CYS A 150 -16.58 2.37 14.74
CA CYS A 150 -17.88 2.66 15.34
C CYS A 150 -17.80 4.01 16.08
N GLY A 151 -18.71 4.91 15.80
CA GLY A 151 -18.66 6.28 16.33
C GLY A 151 -17.79 7.23 15.49
N SER A 152 -17.62 8.46 15.96
CA SER A 152 -16.90 9.50 15.23
C SER A 152 -15.53 9.75 15.83
N ALA A 153 -14.47 9.30 15.15
CA ALA A 153 -13.12 9.73 15.49
C ALA A 153 -12.94 11.22 15.16
N THR A 154 -12.49 12.02 16.12
CA THR A 154 -12.21 13.43 15.88
C THR A 154 -10.76 13.64 15.50
N PRO A 155 -10.45 14.07 14.27
CA PRO A 155 -9.08 14.37 13.86
C PRO A 155 -8.44 15.41 14.78
N ARG A 156 -7.22 15.17 15.24
CA ARG A 156 -6.51 16.06 16.18
C ARG A 156 -6.30 17.47 15.62
N ARG A 157 -6.24 17.63 14.29
CA ARG A 157 -6.13 18.93 13.61
C ARG A 157 -7.31 19.87 13.83
N ARG A 158 -8.51 19.33 14.12
CA ARG A 158 -9.71 20.15 14.38
C ARG A 158 -9.81 20.65 15.82
N LEU A 159 -8.92 20.20 16.69
CA LEU A 159 -8.83 20.70 18.08
C LEU A 159 -8.06 22.02 18.05
N ASP A 160 -8.76 23.12 17.77
CA ASP A 160 -8.22 24.47 17.98
C ASP A 160 -8.05 24.70 19.50
N PRO A 161 -6.82 24.90 20.01
CA PRO A 161 -6.60 25.13 21.45
C PRO A 161 -7.35 26.32 22.01
N ARG A 162 -7.83 27.24 21.15
CA ARG A 162 -8.58 28.45 21.55
C ARG A 162 -10.07 28.20 21.73
N ARG A 163 -10.59 27.02 21.37
CA ARG A 163 -12.01 26.62 21.56
C ARG A 163 -12.25 25.72 22.77
N LEU A 164 -11.30 25.57 23.65
CA LEU A 164 -11.37 24.78 24.89
C LEU A 164 -12.41 25.26 25.92
N GLY A 165 -13.31 26.16 25.56
CA GLY A 165 -14.41 26.62 26.43
C GLY A 165 -15.80 26.06 26.10
N LEU A 166 -15.97 25.30 25.04
CA LEU A 166 -17.22 24.63 24.74
C LEU A 166 -17.08 23.16 25.13
N HIS A 167 -17.87 22.71 26.11
CA HIS A 167 -17.96 21.33 26.53
C HIS A 167 -18.08 20.43 25.29
N PRO A 168 -17.16 19.47 25.08
CA PRO A 168 -17.36 18.46 24.06
C PRO A 168 -18.68 17.76 24.45
N HIS A 169 -19.52 17.49 23.47
CA HIS A 169 -20.58 16.53 23.63
C HIS A 169 -19.93 15.18 23.95
N THR A 170 -19.75 14.92 25.22
CA THR A 170 -19.29 13.68 25.79
C THR A 170 -20.45 12.69 25.81
N GLY A 171 -20.82 12.20 24.61
CA GLY A 171 -21.20 10.80 24.54
C GLY A 171 -19.93 10.00 24.63
N PRO A 172 -19.87 8.87 25.30
CA PRO A 172 -18.68 8.04 25.33
C PRO A 172 -18.38 7.61 23.90
N ASP A 173 -17.38 8.24 23.26
CA ASP A 173 -16.71 7.62 22.12
C ASP A 173 -15.90 6.47 22.72
N ASP A 174 -16.55 5.33 22.84
CA ASP A 174 -16.03 4.16 23.51
C ASP A 174 -14.85 3.50 22.76
N GLY A 175 -14.44 4.09 21.64
CA GLY A 175 -13.31 3.58 20.86
C GLY A 175 -13.60 2.26 20.19
N THR A 176 -14.87 1.82 20.10
CA THR A 176 -15.24 0.53 19.51
C THR A 176 -15.02 0.51 18.01
N PHE A 177 -14.67 -0.66 17.53
CA PHE A 177 -14.43 -0.93 16.10
C PHE A 177 -14.90 -2.32 15.72
N ILE A 178 -15.01 -2.52 14.42
CA ILE A 178 -15.31 -3.80 13.82
C ILE A 178 -14.18 -4.18 12.87
N VAL A 179 -13.80 -5.46 12.89
CA VAL A 179 -12.97 -6.10 11.86
C VAL A 179 -13.87 -7.02 11.08
N ALA A 180 -13.95 -6.85 9.76
CA ALA A 180 -14.81 -7.69 8.92
C ALA A 180 -14.01 -8.29 7.77
N ALA A 181 -14.15 -9.61 7.55
CA ALA A 181 -13.46 -10.34 6.50
C ALA A 181 -14.45 -11.18 5.69
N LEU A 182 -14.46 -10.96 4.38
CA LEU A 182 -15.21 -11.80 3.43
C LEU A 182 -14.25 -12.87 2.90
N ARG A 183 -14.49 -14.12 3.31
CA ARG A 183 -13.68 -15.26 2.89
C ARG A 183 -14.42 -16.12 1.89
N ASN A 184 -13.67 -16.69 0.96
CA ASN A 184 -14.15 -17.76 0.12
C ASN A 184 -13.39 -19.06 0.44
N THR A 185 -14.10 -20.16 0.45
CA THR A 185 -13.55 -21.51 0.57
C THR A 185 -14.06 -22.34 -0.57
N TYR A 186 -13.20 -23.16 -1.16
CA TYR A 186 -13.63 -24.12 -2.16
C TYR A 186 -14.03 -25.41 -1.46
N ALA A 187 -15.33 -25.66 -1.40
CA ALA A 187 -15.90 -26.86 -0.80
C ALA A 187 -16.92 -27.50 -1.76
N SER A 188 -16.95 -28.85 -1.81
CA SER A 188 -17.96 -29.62 -2.59
C SER A 188 -18.08 -29.23 -4.07
N GLY A 189 -16.99 -28.69 -4.68
CA GLY A 189 -16.98 -28.29 -6.09
C GLY A 189 -17.45 -26.86 -6.36
N PHE A 190 -17.75 -26.07 -5.32
CA PHE A 190 -18.23 -24.70 -5.42
C PHE A 190 -17.44 -23.78 -4.47
N PHE A 191 -17.43 -22.47 -4.79
CA PHE A 191 -16.95 -21.46 -3.86
C PHE A 191 -18.09 -21.07 -2.90
N GLU A 192 -17.84 -21.28 -1.62
CA GLU A 192 -18.68 -20.82 -0.54
C GLU A 192 -18.08 -19.54 0.06
N TYR A 193 -18.92 -18.58 0.37
CA TYR A 193 -18.49 -17.32 0.96
C TYR A 193 -19.02 -17.20 2.39
N ALA A 194 -18.18 -16.67 3.28
CA ALA A 194 -18.54 -16.38 4.64
C ALA A 194 -18.00 -15.01 5.07
N LEU A 195 -18.85 -14.23 5.71
CA LEU A 195 -18.48 -12.95 6.31
C LEU A 195 -18.20 -13.17 7.80
N HIS A 196 -16.96 -12.99 8.20
CA HIS A 196 -16.53 -13.04 9.59
C HIS A 196 -16.45 -11.62 10.13
N VAL A 197 -17.09 -11.37 11.28
CA VAL A 197 -17.20 -10.04 11.88
C VAL A 197 -16.79 -10.10 13.35
N TYR A 198 -15.77 -9.36 13.70
CA TYR A 198 -15.35 -9.15 15.08
C TYR A 198 -15.86 -7.81 15.59
N HIS A 199 -16.50 -7.82 16.74
CA HIS A 199 -16.96 -6.62 17.44
C HIS A 199 -16.10 -6.40 18.68
N SER A 200 -15.33 -5.32 18.71
CA SER A 200 -14.44 -5.00 19.84
C SER A 200 -15.19 -4.73 21.15
N GLY A 201 -16.44 -4.26 21.09
CA GLY A 201 -17.26 -4.03 22.28
C GLY A 201 -17.78 -5.33 22.91
N ALA A 202 -17.98 -6.38 22.10
CA ALA A 202 -18.40 -7.70 22.57
C ALA A 202 -17.21 -8.67 22.76
N ASP A 203 -16.04 -8.30 22.26
CA ASP A 203 -14.83 -9.13 22.19
C ASP A 203 -15.08 -10.52 21.57
N ALA A 204 -15.92 -10.56 20.54
CA ALA A 204 -16.40 -11.80 19.94
C ALA A 204 -16.46 -11.75 18.42
N TRP A 205 -16.21 -12.90 17.79
CA TRP A 205 -16.41 -13.14 16.37
C TRP A 205 -17.79 -13.73 16.10
N THR A 206 -18.42 -13.26 15.00
CA THR A 206 -19.59 -13.88 14.39
C THR A 206 -19.27 -14.32 12.97
N CYS A 207 -19.98 -15.33 12.46
CA CYS A 207 -19.83 -15.83 11.11
C CYS A 207 -21.18 -15.87 10.42
N HIS A 208 -21.27 -15.25 9.25
CA HIS A 208 -22.49 -15.16 8.46
C HIS A 208 -22.25 -15.79 7.09
N PRO A 209 -22.96 -16.88 6.74
CA PRO A 209 -22.91 -17.43 5.39
C PRO A 209 -23.36 -16.40 4.36
N ILE A 210 -22.65 -16.29 3.25
CA ILE A 210 -22.92 -15.35 2.18
C ILE A 210 -23.27 -16.12 0.91
N SER A 211 -24.38 -15.76 0.26
CA SER A 211 -24.72 -16.26 -1.06
C SER A 211 -24.63 -15.16 -2.10
N LEU A 212 -23.85 -15.39 -3.14
CA LEU A 212 -23.77 -14.53 -4.31
C LEU A 212 -24.79 -14.91 -5.40
N HIS A 213 -25.61 -15.92 -5.16
CA HIS A 213 -26.62 -16.38 -6.09
C HIS A 213 -27.62 -15.27 -6.43
N GLY A 214 -27.82 -15.02 -7.70
CA GLY A 214 -28.72 -13.97 -8.18
C GLY A 214 -28.11 -12.55 -8.20
N LEU A 215 -26.91 -12.35 -7.62
CA LEU A 215 -26.17 -11.09 -7.71
C LEU A 215 -25.22 -11.06 -8.91
N VAL A 216 -24.59 -12.18 -9.19
CA VAL A 216 -23.60 -12.37 -10.26
C VAL A 216 -23.87 -13.69 -10.98
N ASP A 217 -23.23 -13.86 -12.14
CA ASP A 217 -23.26 -15.13 -12.88
C ASP A 217 -22.76 -16.28 -11.98
N PRO A 218 -23.39 -17.47 -12.00
CA PRO A 218 -22.97 -18.61 -11.17
C PRO A 218 -21.53 -19.08 -11.40
N SER A 219 -20.95 -18.81 -12.56
CA SER A 219 -19.55 -19.13 -12.86
C SER A 219 -18.56 -18.08 -12.35
N PHE A 220 -19.08 -16.97 -11.82
CA PHE A 220 -18.26 -15.86 -11.35
C PHE A 220 -17.62 -16.18 -10.00
N ILE A 221 -16.31 -15.99 -9.93
CA ILE A 221 -15.54 -16.11 -8.70
C ILE A 221 -15.09 -14.69 -8.31
N HIS A 222 -15.49 -14.24 -7.13
CA HIS A 222 -15.05 -12.98 -6.56
C HIS A 222 -13.70 -13.17 -5.86
N VAL A 223 -12.69 -12.45 -6.33
CA VAL A 223 -11.34 -12.48 -5.75
C VAL A 223 -11.07 -11.16 -5.06
N ASN A 224 -11.03 -11.17 -3.73
CA ASN A 224 -10.74 -9.96 -2.97
C ASN A 224 -9.34 -9.44 -3.29
N THR A 225 -9.25 -8.19 -3.71
CA THR A 225 -7.98 -7.49 -3.95
C THR A 225 -7.78 -6.29 -3.03
N LYS A 226 -8.86 -5.74 -2.49
CA LYS A 226 -8.87 -4.61 -1.55
C LYS A 226 -10.21 -4.57 -0.80
N VAL A 227 -10.23 -4.03 0.41
CA VAL A 227 -11.46 -3.66 1.11
C VAL A 227 -11.53 -2.14 1.22
N ILE A 228 -12.73 -1.59 1.00
CA ILE A 228 -13.01 -0.16 1.19
C ILE A 228 -14.09 0.01 2.24
N THR A 229 -13.95 1.01 3.10
CA THR A 229 -14.94 1.36 4.10
C THR A 229 -15.68 2.63 3.66
N VAL A 230 -16.96 2.47 3.38
CA VAL A 230 -17.86 3.58 3.09
C VAL A 230 -18.37 4.20 4.39
N GLY A 231 -18.63 3.35 5.39
CA GLY A 231 -19.11 3.77 6.70
C GLY A 231 -20.59 4.20 6.69
N GLY A 232 -20.88 5.36 7.25
CA GLY A 232 -22.25 5.84 7.37
C GLY A 232 -23.06 5.13 8.46
N LYS A 233 -24.38 5.36 8.48
CA LYS A 233 -25.27 4.80 9.53
C LYS A 233 -25.36 3.28 9.50
N ALA A 234 -25.23 2.68 8.32
CA ALA A 234 -25.29 1.24 8.13
C ALA A 234 -23.93 0.55 8.29
N GLY A 235 -22.83 1.32 8.36
CA GLY A 235 -21.47 0.77 8.40
C GLY A 235 -21.12 0.01 7.13
N THR A 236 -21.48 0.56 5.97
CA THR A 236 -21.28 -0.12 4.68
C THR A 236 -19.80 -0.34 4.40
N MET A 237 -19.42 -1.58 4.09
CA MET A 237 -18.11 -1.97 3.63
C MET A 237 -18.20 -2.60 2.25
N GLY A 238 -17.11 -2.51 1.45
CA GLY A 238 -17.06 -3.06 0.11
C GLY A 238 -15.81 -3.92 -0.08
N TRP A 239 -16.01 -5.18 -0.46
CA TRP A 239 -14.95 -6.09 -0.88
C TRP A 239 -14.77 -5.97 -2.38
N VAL A 240 -13.60 -5.53 -2.76
CA VAL A 240 -13.29 -5.15 -4.13
C VAL A 240 -12.54 -6.28 -4.81
N ASP A 241 -13.08 -6.73 -5.92
CA ASP A 241 -12.36 -7.45 -6.95
C ASP A 241 -11.99 -6.46 -8.05
N LEU A 242 -10.72 -6.06 -8.11
CA LEU A 242 -10.24 -5.10 -9.10
C LEU A 242 -10.24 -5.65 -10.54
N TYR A 243 -10.59 -6.91 -10.76
CA TYR A 243 -10.87 -7.44 -12.10
C TYR A 243 -12.30 -7.14 -12.54
N HIS A 244 -13.28 -7.19 -11.60
CA HIS A 244 -14.69 -7.28 -11.97
C HIS A 244 -15.60 -6.26 -11.29
N GLY A 245 -15.54 -6.12 -9.95
CA GLY A 245 -16.52 -5.31 -9.23
C GLY A 245 -16.37 -5.30 -7.72
N ILE A 246 -17.41 -4.84 -7.05
CA ILE A 246 -17.41 -4.63 -5.60
C ILE A 246 -18.64 -5.31 -5.02
N ILE A 247 -18.46 -6.12 -3.99
CA ILE A 247 -19.54 -6.62 -3.14
C ILE A 247 -19.67 -5.72 -1.93
N PHE A 248 -20.78 -5.05 -1.77
CA PHE A 248 -21.10 -4.24 -0.60
C PHE A 248 -21.97 -5.00 0.39
N CYS A 249 -21.71 -4.76 1.68
CA CYS A 249 -22.51 -5.25 2.79
C CYS A 249 -22.63 -4.17 3.88
N ASP A 250 -23.81 -4.04 4.47
CA ASP A 250 -24.11 -3.15 5.59
C ASP A 250 -23.85 -3.89 6.91
N ILE A 251 -22.66 -3.70 7.48
CA ILE A 251 -22.15 -4.48 8.61
C ILE A 251 -22.94 -4.22 9.90
N LEU A 252 -23.34 -2.97 10.17
CA LEU A 252 -24.09 -2.62 11.37
C LEU A 252 -25.56 -3.09 11.33
N SER A 253 -26.03 -3.54 10.16
CA SER A 253 -27.38 -4.09 10.00
C SER A 253 -27.43 -5.60 10.24
N LEU A 254 -26.28 -6.25 10.46
CA LEU A 254 -26.21 -7.68 10.76
C LEU A 254 -26.76 -7.94 12.16
N ASN A 255 -28.01 -8.35 12.23
CA ASN A 255 -28.60 -8.79 13.50
C ASN A 255 -28.11 -10.18 13.85
N THR A 256 -27.82 -10.39 15.12
CA THR A 256 -27.16 -11.59 15.67
C THR A 256 -27.93 -12.90 15.43
N ASP A 257 -29.19 -12.89 15.00
CA ASP A 257 -29.99 -14.10 15.16
C ASP A 257 -30.61 -14.73 13.91
N THR A 258 -30.79 -14.09 12.76
CA THR A 258 -31.44 -14.83 11.65
C THR A 258 -31.45 -14.22 10.25
N SER A 259 -31.04 -13.01 10.01
CA SER A 259 -31.15 -12.43 8.67
C SER A 259 -29.87 -12.64 7.85
N SER A 260 -29.99 -13.24 6.68
CA SER A 260 -28.89 -13.26 5.71
C SER A 260 -28.45 -11.84 5.39
N PRO A 261 -27.13 -11.58 5.31
CA PRO A 261 -26.60 -10.28 4.93
C PRO A 261 -27.18 -9.77 3.61
N VAL A 262 -27.61 -8.51 3.58
CA VAL A 262 -28.04 -7.88 2.32
C VAL A 262 -26.80 -7.41 1.56
N LEU A 263 -26.61 -7.98 0.39
CA LEU A 263 -25.47 -7.69 -0.47
C LEU A 263 -25.89 -6.90 -1.70
N HIS A 264 -24.98 -6.06 -2.17
CA HIS A 264 -25.11 -5.36 -3.45
C HIS A 264 -23.85 -5.54 -4.26
N TYR A 265 -23.99 -5.87 -5.55
CA TYR A 265 -22.88 -5.94 -6.47
C TYR A 265 -22.82 -4.68 -7.34
N PHE A 266 -21.63 -4.14 -7.50
CA PHE A 266 -21.37 -2.96 -8.33
C PHE A 266 -20.20 -3.24 -9.27
N PRO A 267 -20.43 -3.44 -10.58
CA PRO A 267 -19.37 -3.73 -11.53
C PRO A 267 -18.44 -2.53 -11.70
N LEU A 268 -17.16 -2.79 -11.96
CA LEU A 268 -16.19 -1.75 -12.30
C LEU A 268 -16.50 -1.13 -13.68
N PRO A 269 -15.96 0.06 -13.97
CA PRO A 269 -15.99 0.63 -15.32
C PRO A 269 -15.35 -0.31 -16.34
N PRO A 270 -15.72 -0.24 -17.61
CA PRO A 270 -15.07 -1.02 -18.65
C PRO A 270 -13.56 -0.70 -18.72
N PRO A 271 -12.72 -1.69 -19.07
CA PRO A 271 -11.28 -1.49 -19.15
C PRO A 271 -10.91 -0.43 -20.20
N LEU A 272 -9.80 0.29 -19.96
CA LEU A 272 -9.27 1.30 -20.90
C LEU A 272 -9.05 0.74 -22.30
N ASN A 273 -8.62 -0.50 -22.39
CA ASN A 273 -8.51 -1.25 -23.63
C ASN A 273 -9.11 -2.65 -23.44
N PRO A 274 -10.31 -2.90 -24.01
CA PRO A 274 -10.97 -4.19 -23.86
C PRO A 274 -10.25 -5.35 -24.58
N ASN A 275 -9.34 -5.05 -25.49
CA ASN A 275 -8.59 -6.04 -26.26
C ASN A 275 -7.35 -6.55 -25.52
N ILE A 276 -6.97 -5.90 -24.42
CA ILE A 276 -5.82 -6.31 -23.61
C ILE A 276 -6.34 -6.90 -22.30
N PRO A 277 -6.25 -8.22 -22.10
CA PRO A 277 -6.67 -8.84 -20.85
C PRO A 277 -5.77 -8.37 -19.71
N LEU A 278 -6.38 -8.06 -18.58
CA LEU A 278 -5.63 -7.78 -17.36
C LEU A 278 -5.02 -9.08 -16.83
N ARG A 279 -3.71 -9.09 -16.66
CA ARG A 279 -2.94 -10.23 -16.13
C ARG A 279 -2.16 -9.79 -14.89
N GLY A 280 -1.80 -10.75 -14.04
CA GLY A 280 -1.06 -10.49 -12.79
C GLY A 280 -1.89 -9.72 -11.76
N CYS A 281 -1.25 -9.12 -10.76
CA CYS A 281 -1.96 -8.41 -9.71
C CYS A 281 -2.62 -7.12 -10.24
N PRO A 282 -3.93 -6.93 -10.14
CA PRO A 282 -4.62 -5.78 -10.72
C PRO A 282 -4.24 -4.45 -10.04
N ARG A 283 -3.69 -4.48 -8.85
CA ARG A 283 -3.22 -3.28 -8.14
C ARG A 283 -2.04 -2.58 -8.79
N HIS A 284 -1.36 -3.24 -9.71
CA HIS A 284 -0.30 -2.59 -10.50
C HIS A 284 -0.82 -1.50 -11.40
N VAL A 285 -2.05 -1.65 -11.85
CA VAL A 285 -2.66 -0.76 -12.85
C VAL A 285 -3.99 -0.18 -12.40
N ARG A 286 -4.50 -0.56 -11.23
CA ARG A 286 -5.80 -0.12 -10.71
C ARG A 286 -5.74 0.20 -9.22
N ASP A 287 -6.49 1.22 -8.83
CA ASP A 287 -6.78 1.50 -7.42
C ASP A 287 -8.21 2.02 -7.24
N ILE A 288 -8.71 1.85 -6.03
CA ILE A 288 -10.03 2.32 -5.62
C ILE A 288 -9.98 2.85 -4.19
N ALA A 289 -10.68 3.95 -3.94
CA ALA A 289 -10.74 4.56 -2.62
C ALA A 289 -12.06 5.30 -2.39
N VAL A 290 -12.42 5.50 -1.12
CA VAL A 290 -13.54 6.37 -0.74
C VAL A 290 -12.98 7.73 -0.34
N VAL A 291 -13.33 8.76 -1.12
CA VAL A 291 -12.84 10.12 -0.96
C VAL A 291 -14.02 11.09 -0.95
N GLN A 292 -14.16 11.89 0.10
CA GLN A 292 -15.19 12.94 0.22
C GLN A 292 -16.62 12.45 -0.15
N GLY A 293 -17.01 11.25 0.30
CA GLY A 293 -18.34 10.68 0.07
C GLY A 293 -18.55 10.13 -1.36
N ARG A 294 -17.48 9.95 -2.11
CA ARG A 294 -17.47 9.31 -3.43
C ARG A 294 -16.54 8.12 -3.44
N ILE A 295 -16.91 7.07 -4.17
CA ILE A 295 -15.99 6.00 -4.55
C ILE A 295 -15.27 6.50 -5.79
N ARG A 296 -13.94 6.51 -5.74
CA ARG A 296 -13.09 6.83 -6.88
C ARG A 296 -12.34 5.58 -7.32
N TYR A 297 -12.26 5.41 -8.60
CA TYR A 297 -11.54 4.31 -9.24
C TYR A 297 -10.60 4.87 -10.29
N THR A 298 -9.38 4.36 -10.32
CA THR A 298 -8.40 4.68 -11.36
C THR A 298 -7.91 3.43 -12.04
N GLN A 299 -7.68 3.52 -13.33
CA GLN A 299 -7.02 2.51 -14.14
C GLN A 299 -5.96 3.18 -15.00
N MET A 300 -4.78 2.58 -15.07
CA MET A 300 -3.72 2.99 -15.97
C MET A 300 -3.39 1.87 -16.96
N GLN A 301 -2.71 2.23 -18.03
CA GLN A 301 -2.13 1.34 -19.02
C GLN A 301 -0.77 1.89 -19.44
N ALA A 302 0.28 1.08 -19.26
CA ALA A 302 1.61 1.40 -19.74
C ALA A 302 1.75 1.01 -21.22
N PHE A 303 2.52 1.80 -21.98
CA PHE A 303 2.89 1.50 -23.35
C PHE A 303 4.37 1.13 -23.38
N THR A 304 4.67 0.03 -24.06
CA THR A 304 6.03 -0.46 -24.17
C THR A 304 6.32 -0.94 -25.61
N ARG A 305 7.57 -0.87 -26.01
CA ARG A 305 8.04 -1.53 -27.24
C ARG A 305 9.07 -2.62 -26.90
N PRO A 306 9.20 -3.67 -27.71
CA PRO A 306 10.27 -4.64 -27.53
C PRO A 306 11.64 -3.96 -27.58
N GLY A 307 12.49 -4.24 -26.59
CA GLY A 307 13.88 -3.82 -26.60
C GLY A 307 14.77 -4.71 -27.47
N PRO A 308 16.08 -4.44 -27.52
CA PRO A 308 17.03 -5.29 -28.21
C PRO A 308 16.94 -6.74 -27.70
N ARG A 309 16.99 -7.72 -28.62
CA ARG A 309 16.80 -9.16 -28.32
C ARG A 309 17.77 -9.76 -27.29
N ILE A 310 18.87 -9.06 -27.00
CA ILE A 310 19.93 -9.55 -26.09
C ILE A 310 19.47 -9.60 -24.61
N ASN A 311 18.45 -8.82 -24.20
CA ASN A 311 18.00 -8.76 -22.79
C ASN A 311 16.49 -8.96 -22.60
N GLY A 312 15.69 -9.16 -23.66
CA GLY A 312 14.23 -9.32 -23.55
C GLY A 312 13.50 -8.14 -22.89
N ALA A 313 14.20 -7.01 -22.67
CA ALA A 313 13.66 -5.88 -21.94
C ALA A 313 12.64 -5.12 -22.78
N PHE A 314 11.52 -4.76 -22.18
CA PHE A 314 10.57 -3.82 -22.76
C PHE A 314 11.00 -2.38 -22.46
N ILE A 315 10.97 -1.52 -23.49
CA ILE A 315 11.29 -0.09 -23.37
C ILE A 315 9.99 0.68 -23.16
N PRO A 316 9.86 1.48 -22.09
CA PRO A 316 8.66 2.29 -21.86
C PRO A 316 8.50 3.35 -22.96
N GLN A 317 7.24 3.61 -23.34
CA GLN A 317 6.83 4.64 -24.30
C GLN A 317 5.70 5.51 -23.75
N GLY A 318 5.66 5.69 -22.43
CA GLY A 318 4.62 6.40 -21.75
C GLY A 318 3.50 5.51 -21.22
N TRP A 319 2.45 6.15 -20.74
CA TRP A 319 1.29 5.51 -20.12
C TRP A 319 0.05 6.40 -20.25
N SER A 320 -1.12 5.80 -20.13
CA SER A 320 -2.39 6.52 -20.01
C SER A 320 -3.09 6.16 -18.72
N THR A 321 -3.90 7.07 -18.22
CA THR A 321 -4.72 6.86 -17.01
C THR A 321 -6.10 7.45 -17.22
N ALA A 322 -7.12 6.77 -16.67
CA ALA A 322 -8.45 7.35 -16.54
C ALA A 322 -8.94 7.18 -15.09
N ILE A 323 -9.79 8.11 -14.68
CA ILE A 323 -10.37 8.16 -13.35
C ILE A 323 -11.88 8.25 -13.48
N TRP A 324 -12.55 7.43 -12.66
CA TRP A 324 -14.00 7.42 -12.53
C TRP A 324 -14.40 7.68 -11.09
N SER A 325 -15.61 8.17 -10.93
CA SER A 325 -16.22 8.31 -9.61
C SER A 325 -17.69 7.93 -9.62
N ALA A 326 -18.15 7.42 -8.47
CA ALA A 326 -19.55 7.14 -8.18
C ALA A 326 -19.89 7.66 -6.78
N PRO A 327 -21.14 7.98 -6.45
CA PRO A 327 -21.53 8.27 -5.07
C PRO A 327 -21.22 7.09 -4.15
N ALA A 328 -20.71 7.34 -2.96
CA ALA A 328 -20.44 6.27 -2.01
C ALA A 328 -21.72 5.63 -1.46
N THR A 329 -22.82 6.40 -1.41
CA THR A 329 -24.13 5.90 -1.00
C THR A 329 -24.90 5.37 -2.21
N ASN A 330 -25.26 4.09 -2.20
CA ASN A 330 -26.00 3.40 -3.26
C ASN A 330 -25.38 3.59 -4.66
N PRO A 331 -24.08 3.30 -4.87
CA PRO A 331 -23.40 3.55 -6.14
C PRO A 331 -24.04 2.82 -7.31
N TRP A 332 -24.61 1.63 -7.08
CA TRP A 332 -25.32 0.81 -8.09
C TRP A 332 -26.55 1.48 -8.72
N LYS A 333 -27.12 2.53 -8.06
CA LYS A 333 -28.27 3.28 -8.61
C LYS A 333 -27.86 4.35 -9.63
N GLN A 334 -26.67 4.91 -9.52
CA GLN A 334 -26.22 6.05 -10.33
C GLN A 334 -25.13 5.67 -11.33
N GLY A 335 -24.37 4.61 -11.04
CA GLY A 335 -23.29 4.14 -11.91
C GLY A 335 -22.02 5.01 -11.82
N TRP A 336 -21.04 4.65 -12.62
CA TRP A 336 -19.77 5.36 -12.75
C TRP A 336 -19.87 6.55 -13.72
N ARG A 337 -19.22 7.65 -13.36
CA ARG A 337 -18.93 8.77 -14.23
C ARG A 337 -17.44 8.86 -14.44
N GLN A 338 -16.98 8.94 -15.70
CA GLN A 338 -15.59 9.22 -16.00
C GLN A 338 -15.29 10.69 -15.71
N ASP A 339 -14.35 10.96 -14.82
CA ASP A 339 -13.97 12.32 -14.41
C ASP A 339 -12.90 12.89 -15.36
N CYS A 340 -11.87 12.09 -15.67
CA CYS A 340 -10.82 12.48 -16.62
C CYS A 340 -10.14 11.25 -17.26
N LYS A 341 -9.44 11.52 -18.38
CA LYS A 341 -8.50 10.59 -19.03
C LYS A 341 -7.36 11.40 -19.60
N PHE A 342 -6.13 10.95 -19.43
CA PHE A 342 -4.92 11.63 -19.89
C PHE A 342 -3.79 10.62 -20.14
N THR A 343 -2.71 11.10 -20.80
CA THR A 343 -1.48 10.36 -21.05
C THR A 343 -0.30 11.03 -20.35
N SER A 344 0.82 10.35 -20.26
CA SER A 344 2.06 10.92 -19.70
C SER A 344 2.52 12.19 -20.43
N SER A 345 2.26 12.28 -21.75
CA SER A 345 2.59 13.43 -22.58
C SER A 345 1.68 14.65 -22.37
N ASP A 346 0.49 14.47 -21.77
CA ASP A 346 -0.39 15.60 -21.41
C ASP A 346 0.07 16.32 -20.12
N LEU A 347 1.01 15.71 -19.38
CA LEU A 347 1.47 16.23 -18.10
C LEU A 347 2.63 17.22 -18.28
N SER A 348 2.48 18.43 -17.77
CA SER A 348 3.60 19.36 -17.69
C SER A 348 4.59 18.93 -16.60
N VAL A 349 5.87 18.97 -16.96
CA VAL A 349 7.01 18.67 -16.06
C VAL A 349 7.97 19.83 -16.21
N ASP A 350 8.04 20.70 -15.22
CA ASP A 350 8.83 21.93 -15.27
C ASP A 350 9.36 22.32 -13.89
N GLY A 351 10.07 23.43 -13.80
CA GLY A 351 10.63 23.94 -12.54
C GLY A 351 9.62 24.30 -11.44
N SER A 352 8.30 24.25 -11.72
CA SER A 352 7.26 24.37 -10.67
C SER A 352 6.94 23.06 -9.96
N THR A 353 7.45 21.93 -10.47
CA THR A 353 7.38 20.62 -9.79
C THR A 353 8.23 20.63 -8.54
N MET A 354 7.66 20.29 -7.40
CA MET A 354 8.43 20.17 -6.17
C MET A 354 9.43 19.00 -6.29
N ASN A 355 10.63 19.20 -5.74
CA ASN A 355 11.71 18.22 -5.80
C ASN A 355 12.02 17.70 -7.23
N PHE A 356 11.86 18.59 -8.22
CA PHE A 356 12.09 18.28 -9.64
C PHE A 356 13.46 17.66 -9.91
N GLU A 357 14.47 18.06 -9.15
CA GLU A 357 15.84 17.55 -9.24
C GLU A 357 15.95 16.04 -8.91
N LEU A 358 14.98 15.48 -8.18
CA LEU A 358 14.91 14.04 -7.89
C LEU A 358 14.42 13.23 -9.08
N LEU A 359 13.72 13.84 -10.04
CA LEU A 359 13.25 13.12 -11.22
C LEU A 359 14.45 12.59 -12.02
N PRO A 360 14.48 11.28 -12.33
CA PRO A 360 15.62 10.69 -13.02
C PRO A 360 15.77 11.29 -14.43
N LYS A 361 17.02 11.44 -14.86
CA LYS A 361 17.35 11.80 -16.24
C LYS A 361 17.47 10.55 -17.07
N ILE A 362 16.71 10.49 -18.14
CA ILE A 362 16.69 9.40 -19.11
C ILE A 362 17.40 9.88 -20.38
N LEU A 363 18.23 9.03 -20.96
CA LEU A 363 18.87 9.32 -22.24
C LEU A 363 17.86 9.12 -23.37
N ASP A 364 17.70 10.15 -24.22
CA ASP A 364 16.94 10.03 -25.47
C ASP A 364 17.75 9.24 -26.52
N ASP A 365 17.18 9.06 -27.71
CA ASP A 365 17.79 8.35 -28.82
C ASP A 365 19.10 9.02 -29.32
N GLN A 366 19.37 10.27 -28.93
CA GLN A 366 20.57 11.04 -29.23
C GLN A 366 21.55 11.07 -28.03
N ALA A 367 21.33 10.23 -27.01
CA ALA A 367 22.07 10.20 -25.77
C ALA A 367 22.05 11.52 -24.99
N THR A 368 21.03 12.35 -25.18
CA THR A 368 20.84 13.60 -24.43
C THR A 368 20.01 13.30 -23.17
N PRO A 369 20.50 13.68 -21.96
CA PRO A 369 19.77 13.48 -20.74
C PRO A 369 18.52 14.37 -20.68
N GLN A 370 17.34 13.76 -20.60
CA GLN A 370 16.06 14.45 -20.47
C GLN A 370 15.30 14.00 -19.22
N GLN A 371 14.61 14.92 -18.57
CA GLN A 371 13.67 14.61 -17.48
C GLN A 371 12.28 14.47 -18.09
N THR A 372 11.87 13.24 -18.37
CA THR A 372 10.60 12.90 -19.00
C THR A 372 9.89 11.80 -18.23
N LEU A 373 8.56 11.76 -18.31
CA LEU A 373 7.75 10.69 -17.73
C LEU A 373 7.58 9.50 -18.69
N GLU A 374 7.78 9.70 -19.98
CA GLU A 374 7.51 8.68 -21.00
C GLU A 374 8.49 7.53 -20.97
N GLY A 375 9.75 7.80 -20.62
CA GLY A 375 10.81 6.80 -20.51
C GLY A 375 10.83 6.04 -19.17
N LEU A 376 9.84 6.23 -18.30
CA LEU A 376 9.76 5.55 -17.01
C LEU A 376 8.80 4.35 -17.06
N HIS A 377 9.19 3.26 -16.41
CA HIS A 377 8.24 2.21 -16.02
C HIS A 377 7.38 2.75 -14.89
N VAL A 378 6.09 2.90 -15.13
CA VAL A 378 5.14 3.49 -14.17
C VAL A 378 4.06 2.47 -13.83
N GLY A 379 3.67 2.41 -12.54
CA GLY A 379 2.65 1.50 -12.04
C GLY A 379 2.12 1.91 -10.68
N CYS A 380 1.34 1.04 -10.06
CA CYS A 380 0.78 1.18 -8.71
C CYS A 380 0.09 2.53 -8.47
N PRO A 381 -0.89 2.91 -9.33
CA PRO A 381 -1.63 4.14 -9.10
C PRO A 381 -2.25 4.10 -7.70
N THR A 382 -2.14 5.20 -6.95
CA THR A 382 -2.67 5.29 -5.59
C THR A 382 -3.40 6.61 -5.41
N LEU A 383 -4.70 6.52 -5.12
CA LEU A 383 -5.58 7.67 -4.97
C LEU A 383 -5.33 8.39 -3.64
N SER A 384 -5.29 9.72 -3.68
CA SER A 384 -5.29 10.56 -2.48
C SER A 384 -6.58 10.38 -1.70
N LEU A 385 -6.51 10.29 -0.36
CA LEU A 385 -7.68 10.26 0.52
C LEU A 385 -8.14 11.66 0.96
N HIS A 386 -7.46 12.71 0.53
CA HIS A 386 -7.75 14.09 0.93
C HIS A 386 -8.27 14.95 -0.22
N SER A 387 -7.69 14.79 -1.41
CA SER A 387 -8.02 15.61 -2.59
C SER A 387 -8.38 14.72 -3.78
N ASP A 388 -9.40 15.11 -4.50
CA ASP A 388 -9.80 14.47 -5.74
C ASP A 388 -8.78 14.67 -6.88
N ASP A 389 -7.87 15.62 -6.70
CA ASP A 389 -6.99 16.09 -7.77
C ASP A 389 -5.64 15.36 -7.80
N ILE A 390 -5.28 14.55 -6.78
CA ILE A 390 -3.96 13.93 -6.68
C ILE A 390 -4.03 12.42 -6.84
N VAL A 391 -3.17 11.89 -7.71
CA VAL A 391 -2.88 10.47 -7.83
C VAL A 391 -1.36 10.29 -7.74
N CYS A 392 -0.93 9.33 -6.93
CA CYS A 392 0.48 8.96 -6.84
C CYS A 392 0.75 7.73 -7.70
N PHE A 393 1.93 7.67 -8.30
CA PHE A 393 2.39 6.55 -9.12
C PHE A 393 3.79 6.14 -8.68
N MET A 394 4.06 4.84 -8.68
CA MET A 394 5.42 4.33 -8.57
C MET A 394 6.10 4.41 -9.93
N ALA A 395 7.37 4.77 -9.95
CA ALA A 395 8.15 4.88 -11.17
C ALA A 395 9.56 4.32 -11.02
N LYS A 396 10.09 3.70 -12.08
CA LYS A 396 11.46 3.20 -12.18
C LYS A 396 12.05 3.51 -13.55
N VAL A 397 13.36 3.71 -13.61
CA VAL A 397 14.08 3.80 -14.88
C VAL A 397 14.24 2.41 -15.49
N ASN A 398 14.64 1.44 -14.67
CA ASN A 398 14.71 0.04 -15.03
C ASN A 398 13.93 -0.78 -14.01
N ARG A 399 13.15 -1.77 -14.46
CA ARG A 399 12.30 -2.60 -13.56
C ARG A 399 13.10 -3.34 -12.48
N LYS A 400 14.36 -3.66 -12.75
CA LYS A 400 15.24 -4.41 -11.83
C LYS A 400 16.06 -3.49 -10.90
N ASP A 401 16.00 -2.17 -11.06
CA ASP A 401 16.74 -1.24 -10.21
C ASP A 401 16.16 -1.19 -8.80
N THR A 402 17.01 -0.97 -7.83
CA THR A 402 16.60 -0.69 -6.44
C THR A 402 15.99 0.70 -6.30
N ASN A 403 16.46 1.67 -7.09
CA ASN A 403 15.94 3.03 -7.06
C ASN A 403 14.50 3.08 -7.59
N THR A 404 13.62 3.57 -6.75
CA THR A 404 12.19 3.72 -7.03
C THR A 404 11.76 5.13 -6.68
N TRP A 405 10.97 5.75 -7.54
CA TRP A 405 10.39 7.07 -7.31
C TRP A 405 8.90 6.97 -7.07
N VAL A 406 8.36 7.91 -6.34
CA VAL A 406 6.91 8.14 -6.22
C VAL A 406 6.62 9.52 -6.82
N LEU A 407 5.74 9.53 -7.81
CA LEU A 407 5.32 10.70 -8.56
C LEU A 407 3.93 11.12 -8.08
N ALA A 408 3.76 12.35 -7.60
CA ALA A 408 2.45 12.92 -7.30
C ALA A 408 1.96 13.73 -8.50
N VAL A 409 0.91 13.29 -9.16
CA VAL A 409 0.31 13.93 -10.32
C VAL A 409 -0.93 14.71 -9.91
N ASP A 410 -0.97 15.99 -10.26
CA ASP A 410 -2.15 16.85 -10.16
C ASP A 410 -2.97 16.71 -11.44
N VAL A 411 -4.00 15.87 -11.37
CA VAL A 411 -4.81 15.49 -12.52
C VAL A 411 -5.77 16.60 -12.97
N LYS A 412 -6.02 17.60 -12.11
CA LYS A 412 -6.85 18.76 -12.44
C LYS A 412 -6.07 19.78 -13.28
N ASN A 413 -4.80 20.00 -12.91
CA ASN A 413 -3.95 20.96 -13.58
C ASN A 413 -3.03 20.29 -14.62
N MET A 414 -3.16 18.99 -14.85
CA MET A 414 -2.35 18.18 -15.80
C MET A 414 -0.86 18.43 -15.64
N ARG A 415 -0.34 18.22 -14.42
CA ARG A 415 1.08 18.45 -14.14
C ARG A 415 1.64 17.46 -13.12
N LEU A 416 2.92 17.21 -13.23
CA LEU A 416 3.69 16.58 -12.15
C LEU A 416 3.82 17.60 -11.02
N LYS A 417 3.28 17.29 -9.84
CA LYS A 417 3.25 18.20 -8.69
C LYS A 417 4.49 18.06 -7.82
N ASP A 418 4.91 16.82 -7.57
CA ASP A 418 6.00 16.54 -6.64
C ASP A 418 6.61 15.17 -6.93
N VAL A 419 7.86 14.98 -6.55
CA VAL A 419 8.64 13.74 -6.71
C VAL A 419 9.32 13.39 -5.40
N ALA A 420 9.28 12.13 -5.01
CA ALA A 420 10.05 11.62 -3.89
C ALA A 420 10.75 10.31 -4.26
N LEU A 421 11.89 10.03 -3.63
CA LEU A 421 12.48 8.70 -3.63
C LEU A 421 11.69 7.82 -2.66
N TYR A 422 11.42 6.59 -3.06
CA TYR A 422 10.97 5.57 -2.12
C TYR A 422 12.15 5.20 -1.23
N GLY A 423 12.13 5.67 0.00
CA GLY A 423 13.30 5.67 0.88
C GLY A 423 13.74 4.29 1.40
N SER A 424 13.00 3.21 1.10
CA SER A 424 13.36 1.86 1.48
C SER A 424 14.45 1.30 0.55
N LYS A 425 15.42 0.61 1.11
CA LYS A 425 16.43 -0.14 0.36
C LYS A 425 15.93 -1.51 -0.11
N ARG A 426 14.72 -1.91 0.27
CA ARG A 426 14.09 -3.16 -0.14
C ARG A 426 14.00 -3.22 -1.66
N LEU A 427 14.32 -4.37 -2.24
CA LEU A 427 14.10 -4.59 -3.66
C LEU A 427 12.59 -4.63 -3.91
N ILE A 428 12.08 -3.58 -4.53
CA ILE A 428 10.68 -3.47 -4.87
C ILE A 428 10.53 -3.85 -6.32
N CYS A 429 9.81 -4.92 -6.58
CA CYS A 429 9.31 -5.18 -7.91
C CYS A 429 8.16 -4.22 -8.19
N ILE A 430 8.17 -3.56 -9.36
CA ILE A 430 7.05 -2.72 -9.79
C ILE A 430 5.75 -3.53 -9.92
N ASP A 431 5.87 -4.84 -9.93
CA ASP A 431 4.76 -5.80 -10.03
C ASP A 431 4.13 -6.12 -8.68
N TYR A 432 4.63 -5.56 -7.57
CA TYR A 432 4.07 -5.73 -6.24
C TYR A 432 3.58 -4.40 -5.67
N TYR A 433 2.41 -4.46 -5.08
CA TYR A 433 1.86 -3.37 -4.28
C TYR A 433 2.70 -3.19 -3.00
N VAL A 434 3.18 -1.97 -2.76
CA VAL A 434 4.16 -1.71 -1.69
C VAL A 434 3.67 -0.70 -0.64
N TYR A 435 2.70 0.13 -0.97
CA TYR A 435 2.14 1.11 -0.04
C TYR A 435 0.64 1.31 -0.29
N MET A 436 -0.05 1.81 0.72
CA MET A 436 -1.47 2.15 0.67
C MET A 436 -1.70 3.60 1.09
N SER A 437 -2.78 4.19 0.64
CA SER A 437 -3.24 5.48 1.18
C SER A 437 -3.89 5.28 2.55
N SER A 438 -3.55 6.15 3.52
CA SER A 438 -4.08 6.11 4.89
C SER A 438 -4.34 7.50 5.44
N LYS A 439 -5.39 7.64 6.25
CA LYS A 439 -5.70 8.87 7.02
C LYS A 439 -5.09 8.85 8.42
N ILE A 440 -4.36 7.82 8.79
CA ILE A 440 -3.83 7.64 10.16
C ILE A 440 -3.06 8.87 10.66
N SER A 441 -2.33 9.55 9.77
CA SER A 441 -1.55 10.75 10.10
C SER A 441 -2.38 11.92 10.65
N ASP A 442 -3.67 11.99 10.33
CA ASP A 442 -4.58 13.03 10.86
C ASP A 442 -4.93 12.81 12.34
N TYR A 443 -4.70 11.59 12.84
CA TYR A 443 -5.03 11.13 14.18
C TYR A 443 -3.80 10.88 15.07
N LEU A 444 -2.61 10.74 14.51
CA LEU A 444 -1.39 10.48 15.28
C LEU A 444 -1.02 11.68 16.17
N PRO A 445 -0.45 11.43 17.38
CA PRO A 445 0.07 12.49 18.21
C PRO A 445 1.18 13.25 17.48
N MET A 446 1.05 14.55 17.41
CA MET A 446 2.14 15.42 16.93
C MET A 446 3.31 15.30 17.90
N ALA A 447 4.53 15.20 17.37
CA ALA A 447 5.73 15.38 18.18
C ALA A 447 5.62 16.74 18.92
N PRO A 448 5.93 16.81 20.22
CA PRO A 448 5.93 18.07 20.93
C PRO A 448 6.88 19.01 20.20
N GLY A 449 6.31 19.99 19.50
CA GLY A 449 7.09 21.01 18.81
C GLY A 449 7.99 21.68 19.85
N ILE A 450 9.29 21.70 19.59
CA ILE A 450 10.21 22.60 20.29
C ILE A 450 9.59 23.98 20.10
N LYS A 451 9.06 24.56 21.17
CA LYS A 451 8.65 25.96 21.20
C LYS A 451 9.92 26.79 21.01
N GLY A 452 10.35 26.94 19.76
CA GLY A 452 11.39 27.86 19.39
C GLY A 452 10.92 29.26 19.71
N SER A 453 11.39 29.80 20.82
CA SER A 453 11.39 31.23 21.10
C SER A 453 12.09 31.90 19.93
N LEU A 454 11.35 32.52 19.01
CA LEU A 454 11.86 33.42 17.99
C LEU A 454 12.39 34.70 18.65
N LYS A 455 13.55 34.61 19.27
CA LYS A 455 14.42 35.80 19.45
C LYS A 455 15.14 36.01 18.12
N ARG A 456 14.72 37.05 17.40
CA ARG A 456 15.52 37.66 16.32
C ARG A 456 16.89 38.01 16.86
N GLN A 457 17.91 37.21 16.57
CA GLN A 457 19.29 37.66 16.54
C GLN A 457 19.77 37.57 15.09
N GLY A 458 20.00 38.73 14.51
CA GLY A 458 20.68 38.83 13.21
C GLY A 458 22.09 38.28 13.35
N VAL A 459 22.35 37.17 12.69
CA VAL A 459 23.69 36.67 12.46
C VAL A 459 23.89 36.61 10.96
N VAL A 460 24.80 37.46 10.50
CA VAL A 460 25.35 37.42 9.15
C VAL A 460 26.18 36.15 9.05
N LEU A 461 25.72 35.14 8.30
CA LEU A 461 26.51 33.97 8.00
C LEU A 461 27.30 34.21 6.72
N THR A 462 28.60 34.39 6.87
CA THR A 462 29.57 34.25 5.80
C THR A 462 29.70 32.79 5.42
N VAL A 463 29.37 32.48 4.17
CA VAL A 463 29.50 31.15 3.59
C VAL A 463 30.96 30.88 3.22
N PRO A 464 31.60 29.79 3.69
CA PRO A 464 32.90 29.38 3.16
C PRO A 464 32.69 28.64 1.84
N SER A 465 33.33 29.13 0.79
CA SER A 465 33.42 28.46 -0.51
C SER A 465 34.16 27.13 -0.39
N GLN A 466 33.45 26.02 -0.51
CA GLN A 466 34.08 24.72 -0.72
C GLN A 466 34.27 24.46 -2.22
N LYS A 467 35.55 24.28 -2.58
CA LYS A 467 36.00 23.87 -3.92
C LYS A 467 35.46 22.49 -4.23
N LYS A 468 34.66 22.36 -5.32
CA LYS A 468 34.27 21.07 -5.92
C LYS A 468 35.54 20.41 -6.49
N GLN A 469 35.91 19.26 -5.96
CA GLN A 469 36.76 18.29 -6.63
C GLN A 469 35.90 17.35 -7.42
N THR A 470 35.99 17.47 -8.74
CA THR A 470 35.34 16.58 -9.70
C THR A 470 36.25 15.34 -9.90
N HIS A 471 35.90 14.19 -9.36
CA HIS A 471 36.55 12.93 -9.73
C HIS A 471 35.83 12.37 -10.95
N MET A 472 36.45 12.48 -12.10
CA MET A 472 36.13 11.70 -13.30
C MET A 472 36.71 10.29 -13.11
N VAL A 473 35.86 9.30 -13.03
CA VAL A 473 36.26 7.91 -13.15
C VAL A 473 36.13 7.51 -14.62
N HIS A 474 37.25 7.38 -15.27
CA HIS A 474 37.38 6.78 -16.62
C HIS A 474 37.28 5.26 -16.47
N LEU A 475 36.21 4.66 -16.95
CA LEU A 475 36.13 3.20 -17.16
C LEU A 475 36.45 2.89 -18.60
N SER A 476 37.63 2.28 -18.83
CA SER A 476 38.01 1.70 -20.10
C SER A 476 37.36 0.33 -20.28
N PRO A 477 36.96 -0.04 -21.50
CA PRO A 477 36.33 -1.34 -21.76
C PRO A 477 37.39 -2.48 -21.77
N PRO A 478 37.05 -3.68 -21.29
CA PRO A 478 37.93 -4.82 -21.32
C PRO A 478 38.06 -5.39 -22.75
N SER A 479 39.29 -5.59 -23.19
CA SER A 479 39.66 -6.25 -24.44
C SER A 479 39.41 -7.75 -24.35
N TRP A 480 38.66 -8.30 -25.30
CA TRP A 480 38.50 -9.74 -25.49
C TRP A 480 39.69 -10.29 -26.29
N LYS A 481 40.43 -11.22 -25.70
CA LYS A 481 41.30 -12.14 -26.42
C LYS A 481 40.53 -13.44 -26.62
N GLY A 482 40.44 -13.86 -27.89
CA GLY A 482 39.87 -15.11 -28.30
C GLY A 482 40.75 -16.30 -27.91
N GLY A 483 40.12 -17.42 -27.65
CA GLY A 483 40.73 -18.74 -27.50
C GLY A 483 39.70 -19.79 -27.87
N ASP A 484 39.91 -20.36 -29.07
CA ASP A 484 39.25 -21.57 -29.55
C ASP A 484 39.53 -22.75 -28.64
N GLN A 485 38.51 -23.55 -28.32
CA GLN A 485 38.66 -25.03 -28.37
C GLN A 485 37.29 -25.73 -28.34
N GLN A 486 37.17 -26.62 -29.28
CA GLN A 486 36.13 -27.63 -29.48
C GLN A 486 36.11 -28.68 -28.33
N ASN A 487 34.99 -29.23 -27.92
CA ASN A 487 34.54 -30.59 -28.27
C ASN A 487 33.34 -31.07 -27.41
N SER A 488 32.41 -31.63 -28.11
CA SER A 488 31.65 -32.88 -27.91
C SER A 488 30.91 -33.17 -26.59
N GLY A 489 29.58 -33.24 -26.66
CA GLY A 489 28.94 -34.56 -26.51
C GLY A 489 28.08 -34.75 -25.28
N THR A 490 26.86 -35.09 -25.59
CA THR A 490 25.89 -35.95 -24.89
C THR A 490 24.86 -35.34 -23.96
N SER A 491 23.64 -35.57 -24.41
CA SER A 491 22.29 -35.49 -23.85
C SER A 491 22.09 -36.06 -22.44
N MET A 492 21.15 -35.45 -21.74
CA MET A 492 19.92 -35.99 -21.09
C MET A 492 19.33 -34.85 -20.27
N GLY A 493 18.12 -34.36 -20.53
CA GLY A 493 16.83 -34.83 -20.10
C GLY A 493 16.55 -34.38 -18.67
N GLY A 494 15.83 -33.27 -18.50
CA GLY A 494 15.30 -32.81 -17.23
C GLY A 494 14.51 -31.49 -17.46
N THR A 495 13.26 -31.63 -17.81
CA THR A 495 12.28 -30.54 -17.85
C THR A 495 12.00 -30.13 -16.43
N GLU A 496 12.52 -28.97 -16.00
CA GLU A 496 11.93 -28.19 -14.92
C GLU A 496 11.31 -26.94 -15.54
N ASP A 497 9.98 -26.94 -15.55
CA ASP A 497 9.15 -25.77 -15.87
C ASP A 497 9.42 -24.65 -14.86
N MET A 498 10.41 -23.82 -15.12
CA MET A 498 10.43 -22.45 -14.60
C MET A 498 9.42 -21.65 -15.42
N MET A 499 8.25 -21.40 -14.85
CA MET A 499 7.29 -20.43 -15.38
C MET A 499 8.00 -19.10 -15.60
N ASP A 500 8.21 -18.77 -16.85
CA ASP A 500 8.66 -17.45 -17.31
C ASP A 500 7.61 -16.41 -16.93
N LEU A 501 7.91 -15.62 -15.89
CA LEU A 501 7.12 -14.48 -15.42
C LEU A 501 7.25 -13.23 -16.32
N ASP A 502 7.92 -13.35 -17.48
CA ASP A 502 8.27 -12.24 -18.35
C ASP A 502 7.17 -11.79 -19.36
N ILE A 503 5.93 -12.30 -19.27
CA ILE A 503 4.88 -12.03 -20.27
C ILE A 503 3.80 -11.07 -19.77
N PHE A 504 4.09 -10.15 -18.84
CA PHE A 504 3.03 -9.38 -18.19
C PHE A 504 2.76 -7.96 -18.70
N PHE A 505 3.43 -7.48 -19.77
CA PHE A 505 3.14 -6.19 -20.39
C PHE A 505 3.30 -6.27 -21.91
N GLY A 506 2.27 -6.68 -22.59
CA GLY A 506 1.99 -6.50 -24.00
C GLY A 506 0.69 -5.74 -24.17
#